data_e27e76354c551c052d0ad786878d3581
#
_entry.id   e27e76354c551c052d0ad786878d3581
#
_cell.length_a   1.000
_cell.length_b   1.000
_cell.length_c   1.000
_cell.angle_alpha   90.00
_cell.angle_beta   90.00
_cell.angle_gamma   90.00
#
_symmetry.space_group_name_H-M   'P 1'
#
loop_
_entity.id
_entity.type
_entity.pdbx_description
1 polymer ?
#
loop_
_entity_poly.entity_id
_entity_poly.type
_entity_poly.pdbx_seq_one_letter_code
_entity_poly.pdbx_strand_id
1 'polypeptide(L)'
;MRNVFGEDFRQNEDATNWIRIGEVSSVDPAKCTARVVFDDEDGYVSDDLPVVQRNTQNTKDFWLPAVGEDVVCLFLPCGEEDGFILGSFYADEIEPPTSSGTKRYTEYPDGTVTEYDWESHELTVNGAKKIKVSVPDIEFIGNLSVDGDITTTGGVAADGEVTAKAKSTNVKLSTHQHPTAVMGPPSSPTPGT
;
A
#
# COMPACT_ATOMS: atom_id res chain seq x y z
N MET A 1 -6.82 23.69 19.64
CA MET A 1 -5.41 23.30 19.41
C MET A 1 -4.77 22.90 20.73
N ARG A 2 -4.43 21.65 20.92
CA ARG A 2 -3.77 21.19 22.14
C ARG A 2 -2.29 21.60 22.04
N ASN A 3 -1.82 22.42 22.97
CA ASN A 3 -0.44 22.90 23.00
C ASN A 3 0.48 21.70 23.29
N VAL A 4 1.00 21.05 22.25
CA VAL A 4 1.87 19.87 22.36
C VAL A 4 3.27 20.26 22.86
N PHE A 5 3.61 21.54 22.75
CA PHE A 5 4.90 22.09 23.19
C PHE A 5 4.64 23.04 24.36
N GLY A 6 5.23 22.74 25.51
CA GLY A 6 5.09 23.56 26.73
C GLY A 6 5.50 25.00 26.52
N GLU A 7 5.12 25.88 27.47
CA GLU A 7 5.32 27.35 27.42
C GLU A 7 6.78 27.80 27.26
N ASP A 8 7.75 26.92 27.54
CA ASP A 8 9.19 27.22 27.41
C ASP A 8 9.70 27.35 25.96
N PHE A 9 8.93 26.85 24.96
CA PHE A 9 9.29 26.98 23.54
C PHE A 9 9.05 28.40 22.97
N ARG A 10 8.25 29.24 23.68
CA ARG A 10 7.91 30.60 23.25
C ARG A 10 8.97 31.64 23.54
N GLN A 11 10.07 31.29 24.21
CA GLN A 11 11.06 32.28 24.63
C GLN A 11 12.22 32.47 23.64
N ASN A 12 12.26 31.69 22.54
CA ASN A 12 13.27 31.83 21.51
C ASN A 12 12.59 32.25 20.21
N GLU A 13 12.38 33.55 20.02
CA GLU A 13 11.72 34.11 18.83
C GLU A 13 12.37 33.66 17.51
N ASP A 14 13.68 33.38 17.52
CA ASP A 14 14.42 32.85 16.35
C ASP A 14 14.15 31.36 16.08
N ALA A 15 13.76 30.55 17.06
CA ALA A 15 13.50 29.12 16.87
C ALA A 15 12.05 28.84 16.43
N THR A 16 11.12 29.76 16.65
CA THR A 16 9.71 29.57 16.31
C THR A 16 9.45 29.61 14.80
N ASN A 17 10.36 30.17 14.02
CA ASN A 17 10.20 30.28 12.57
C ASN A 17 10.78 29.06 11.79
N TRP A 18 11.55 28.19 12.43
CA TRP A 18 12.19 27.07 11.73
C TRP A 18 11.29 25.85 11.56
N ILE A 19 10.39 25.62 12.51
CA ILE A 19 9.42 24.53 12.44
C ILE A 19 8.03 25.12 12.45
N ARG A 20 7.28 24.85 11.40
CA ARG A 20 5.91 25.37 11.24
C ARG A 20 4.96 24.23 10.89
N ILE A 21 3.72 24.39 11.28
CA ILE A 21 2.61 23.51 10.92
C ILE A 21 1.69 24.30 10.00
N GLY A 22 1.28 23.66 8.91
CA GLY A 22 0.32 24.26 8.00
C GLY A 22 -0.40 23.20 7.17
N GLU A 23 -1.38 23.63 6.40
CA GLU A 23 -2.22 22.79 5.56
C GLU A 23 -1.73 22.82 4.11
N VAL A 24 -1.68 21.66 3.44
CA VAL A 24 -1.27 21.56 2.03
C VAL A 24 -2.32 22.18 1.12
N SER A 25 -1.95 23.22 0.39
CA SER A 25 -2.82 23.92 -0.59
C SER A 25 -2.74 23.35 -2.00
N SER A 26 -1.55 22.88 -2.40
CA SER A 26 -1.33 22.27 -3.72
C SER A 26 -0.11 21.38 -3.73
N VAL A 27 -0.06 20.43 -4.69
CA VAL A 27 1.03 19.48 -4.87
C VAL A 27 1.52 19.48 -6.33
N ASP A 28 2.83 19.32 -6.53
CA ASP A 28 3.44 19.07 -7.85
C ASP A 28 4.13 17.69 -7.84
N PRO A 29 3.47 16.63 -8.33
CA PRO A 29 4.05 15.29 -8.36
C PRO A 29 5.30 15.16 -9.24
N ALA A 30 5.45 16.02 -10.26
CA ALA A 30 6.60 15.96 -11.16
C ALA A 30 7.89 16.44 -10.49
N LYS A 31 7.77 17.35 -9.53
CA LYS A 31 8.89 17.89 -8.75
C LYS A 31 9.01 17.26 -7.36
N CYS A 32 7.99 16.52 -6.91
CA CYS A 32 7.87 16.03 -5.54
C CYS A 32 7.86 17.18 -4.51
N THR A 33 7.09 18.26 -4.81
CA THR A 33 6.92 19.44 -3.96
C THR A 33 5.46 19.67 -3.63
N ALA A 34 5.22 20.44 -2.57
CA ALA A 34 3.89 20.95 -2.24
C ALA A 34 3.99 22.38 -1.71
N ARG A 35 2.87 23.11 -1.76
CA ARG A 35 2.69 24.42 -1.13
C ARG A 35 1.82 24.30 0.09
N VAL A 36 2.13 25.05 1.11
CA VAL A 36 1.51 24.97 2.44
C VAL A 36 0.97 26.34 2.83
N VAL A 37 -0.26 26.38 3.33
CA VAL A 37 -0.87 27.56 3.94
C VAL A 37 -0.55 27.56 5.43
N PHE A 38 -0.18 28.70 5.96
CA PHE A 38 0.09 28.90 7.37
C PHE A 38 -0.93 29.87 7.97
N ASP A 39 -1.78 29.36 8.85
CA ASP A 39 -2.86 30.15 9.49
C ASP A 39 -2.34 31.24 10.43
N ASP A 40 -1.12 31.08 10.95
CA ASP A 40 -0.46 32.02 11.86
C ASP A 40 0.04 33.31 11.17
N GLU A 41 0.02 33.36 9.82
CA GLU A 41 0.43 34.50 9.01
C GLU A 41 -0.63 34.95 8.01
N ASP A 42 -1.87 35.16 8.46
CA ASP A 42 -2.97 35.67 7.63
C ASP A 42 -3.23 34.83 6.35
N GLY A 43 -2.98 33.51 6.39
CA GLY A 43 -3.15 32.61 5.25
C GLY A 43 -2.03 32.71 4.23
N TYR A 44 -0.82 33.04 4.66
CA TYR A 44 0.37 33.02 3.81
C TYR A 44 0.61 31.63 3.20
N VAL A 45 0.87 31.59 1.88
CA VAL A 45 1.15 30.35 1.13
C VAL A 45 2.63 30.29 0.81
N SER A 46 3.30 29.22 1.17
CA SER A 46 4.72 28.99 0.88
C SER A 46 5.01 28.91 -0.62
N ASP A 47 6.26 29.03 -0.99
CA ASP A 47 6.78 28.55 -2.27
C ASP A 47 6.72 27.01 -2.34
N ASP A 48 7.19 26.43 -3.47
CA ASP A 48 7.22 24.98 -3.70
C ASP A 48 8.23 24.31 -2.73
N LEU A 49 7.75 23.75 -1.62
CA LEU A 49 8.58 23.05 -0.64
C LEU A 49 8.80 21.60 -1.05
N PRO A 50 10.06 21.11 -1.13
CA PRO A 50 10.36 19.69 -1.34
C PRO A 50 9.80 18.81 -0.22
N VAL A 51 9.17 17.70 -0.60
CA VAL A 51 8.72 16.68 0.36
C VAL A 51 9.85 15.69 0.63
N VAL A 52 10.24 15.54 1.90
CA VAL A 52 11.32 14.65 2.31
C VAL A 52 10.96 13.20 2.00
N GLN A 53 11.83 12.52 1.27
CA GLN A 53 11.74 11.11 0.95
C GLN A 53 12.77 10.31 1.75
N ARG A 54 12.50 9.04 2.10
CA ARG A 54 13.50 8.21 2.79
C ARG A 54 14.73 7.95 1.94
N ASN A 55 14.53 7.72 0.63
CA ASN A 55 15.60 7.40 -0.31
C ASN A 55 15.34 8.04 -1.66
N THR A 56 16.39 8.60 -2.30
CA THR A 56 16.27 9.34 -3.58
C THR A 56 17.27 8.92 -4.65
N GLN A 57 18.20 8.02 -4.36
CA GLN A 57 19.29 7.64 -5.27
C GLN A 57 19.10 6.24 -5.86
N ASN A 58 19.78 5.23 -5.34
CA ASN A 58 19.72 3.85 -5.83
C ASN A 58 18.37 3.20 -5.54
N THR A 59 17.89 3.32 -4.31
CA THR A 59 16.52 3.06 -3.94
C THR A 59 15.78 4.38 -3.97
N LYS A 60 14.56 4.38 -4.49
CA LYS A 60 13.73 5.58 -4.56
C LYS A 60 12.39 5.30 -3.91
N ASP A 61 12.06 6.09 -2.92
CA ASP A 61 10.73 6.15 -2.34
C ASP A 61 9.99 7.35 -2.94
N PHE A 62 8.69 7.28 -3.01
CA PHE A 62 7.85 8.39 -3.45
C PHE A 62 6.57 8.43 -2.62
N TRP A 63 6.35 9.54 -1.98
CA TRP A 63 5.08 9.90 -1.35
C TRP A 63 4.86 11.41 -1.44
N LEU A 64 3.61 11.82 -1.46
CA LEU A 64 3.20 13.22 -1.37
C LEU A 64 2.02 13.29 -0.40
N PRO A 65 1.93 14.35 0.40
CA PRO A 65 0.72 14.61 1.17
C PRO A 65 -0.43 14.96 0.23
N ALA A 66 -1.66 14.72 0.65
CA ALA A 66 -2.84 15.16 -0.08
C ALA A 66 -3.11 16.64 0.19
N VAL A 67 -3.84 17.31 -0.71
CA VAL A 67 -4.36 18.65 -0.47
C VAL A 67 -5.33 18.60 0.70
N GLY A 68 -5.17 19.51 1.66
CA GLY A 68 -5.93 19.54 2.90
C GLY A 68 -5.29 18.76 4.05
N GLU A 69 -4.12 18.12 3.87
CA GLU A 69 -3.41 17.49 4.98
C GLU A 69 -2.60 18.48 5.79
N ASP A 70 -2.62 18.30 7.12
CA ASP A 70 -1.74 19.00 8.04
C ASP A 70 -0.32 18.42 7.98
N VAL A 71 0.66 19.29 7.76
CA VAL A 71 2.07 18.91 7.61
C VAL A 71 2.98 19.70 8.54
N VAL A 72 4.10 19.07 8.88
CA VAL A 72 5.20 19.71 9.57
C VAL A 72 6.24 20.16 8.56
N CYS A 73 6.55 21.45 8.54
CA CYS A 73 7.57 22.07 7.69
C CYS A 73 8.78 22.46 8.52
N LEU A 74 9.96 22.28 7.96
CA LEU A 74 11.24 22.75 8.49
C LEU A 74 11.81 23.78 7.54
N PHE A 75 12.02 25.02 8.02
CA PHE A 75 12.67 26.11 7.27
C PHE A 75 14.15 26.26 7.63
N LEU A 76 14.95 26.63 6.67
CA LEU A 76 16.38 26.85 6.87
C LEU A 76 16.62 28.27 7.38
N PRO A 77 17.57 28.47 8.33
CA PRO A 77 17.85 29.78 8.92
C PRO A 77 18.58 30.75 7.98
N CYS A 78 18.98 30.27 6.79
CA CYS A 78 19.84 31.02 5.86
C CYS A 78 19.24 31.05 4.44
N GLY A 79 18.02 31.51 4.29
CA GLY A 79 17.34 31.65 3.00
C GLY A 79 15.97 32.27 3.20
N GLU A 80 15.51 33.02 2.21
CA GLU A 80 14.12 33.46 2.19
C GLU A 80 13.29 32.23 1.75
N GLU A 81 12.53 31.66 2.68
CA GLU A 81 11.53 30.60 2.43
C GLU A 81 12.05 29.23 1.98
N ASP A 82 13.36 28.96 2.10
CA ASP A 82 13.92 27.64 1.84
C ASP A 82 13.54 26.67 2.96
N GLY A 83 12.80 25.62 2.64
CA GLY A 83 12.33 24.66 3.62
C GLY A 83 11.98 23.30 3.02
N PHE A 84 11.50 22.40 3.86
CA PHE A 84 11.12 21.04 3.51
C PHE A 84 9.83 20.64 4.25
N ILE A 85 9.00 19.83 3.61
CA ILE A 85 7.91 19.13 4.28
C ILE A 85 8.46 17.82 4.82
N LEU A 86 8.40 17.63 6.14
CA LEU A 86 8.91 16.45 6.83
C LEU A 86 7.91 15.29 6.84
N GLY A 87 6.61 15.58 6.90
CA GLY A 87 5.55 14.60 6.96
C GLY A 87 4.23 15.20 7.41
N SER A 88 3.17 14.39 7.36
CA SER A 88 1.84 14.68 7.89
C SER A 88 1.64 14.07 9.27
N PHE A 89 0.64 14.55 9.99
CA PHE A 89 0.24 14.04 11.30
C PHE A 89 -1.28 14.09 11.44
N TYR A 90 -1.81 13.27 12.36
CA TYR A 90 -3.24 13.28 12.66
C TYR A 90 -3.58 14.45 13.56
N ALA A 91 -4.41 15.37 13.07
CA ALA A 91 -4.99 16.46 13.84
C ALA A 91 -6.29 16.02 14.52
N ASP A 92 -6.85 16.89 15.38
CA ASP A 92 -8.01 16.57 16.23
C ASP A 92 -9.28 16.12 15.47
N GLU A 93 -9.40 16.45 14.17
CA GLU A 93 -10.55 16.11 13.33
C GLU A 93 -10.36 14.84 12.51
N ILE A 94 -9.13 14.29 12.43
CA ILE A 94 -8.80 13.10 11.62
C ILE A 94 -8.29 12.00 12.55
N GLU A 95 -9.09 10.95 12.70
CA GLU A 95 -8.71 9.80 13.50
C GLU A 95 -7.75 8.86 12.74
N PRO A 96 -6.73 8.30 13.43
CA PRO A 96 -5.92 7.23 12.85
C PRO A 96 -6.79 6.04 12.44
N PRO A 97 -6.48 5.36 11.32
CA PRO A 97 -7.30 4.26 10.78
C PRO A 97 -7.32 3.03 11.67
N THR A 98 -6.44 2.94 12.65
CA THR A 98 -6.38 1.86 13.63
C THR A 98 -5.85 2.37 14.97
N SER A 99 -6.37 1.83 16.06
CA SER A 99 -5.85 2.05 17.42
C SER A 99 -4.92 0.92 17.90
N SER A 100 -4.68 -0.10 17.06
CA SER A 100 -3.80 -1.23 17.40
C SER A 100 -2.33 -0.86 17.25
N GLY A 101 -1.56 -1.07 18.33
CA GLY A 101 -0.11 -0.91 18.32
C GLY A 101 0.64 -2.06 17.64
N THR A 102 -0.05 -3.14 17.21
CA THR A 102 0.56 -4.33 16.59
C THR A 102 0.49 -4.32 15.06
N LYS A 103 -0.03 -3.25 14.47
CA LYS A 103 -0.27 -3.18 13.04
C LYS A 103 0.57 -2.13 12.34
N ARG A 104 1.06 -2.49 11.15
CA ARG A 104 1.47 -1.54 10.13
C ARG A 104 0.37 -1.47 9.07
N TYR A 105 -0.19 -0.29 8.89
CA TYR A 105 -1.40 -0.07 8.10
C TYR A 105 -1.17 1.00 7.03
N THR A 106 -1.69 0.78 5.84
CA THR A 106 -1.76 1.78 4.77
C THR A 106 -3.09 1.66 4.06
N GLU A 107 -3.82 2.75 3.99
CA GLU A 107 -5.07 2.86 3.26
C GLU A 107 -4.91 3.84 2.11
N TYR A 108 -5.45 3.47 0.96
CA TYR A 108 -5.45 4.28 -0.25
C TYR A 108 -6.81 4.94 -0.46
N PRO A 109 -6.90 6.06 -1.23
CA PRO A 109 -8.14 6.80 -1.44
C PRO A 109 -9.29 5.99 -2.06
N ASP A 110 -9.00 4.87 -2.72
CA ASP A 110 -9.98 3.95 -3.29
C ASP A 110 -10.48 2.87 -2.30
N GLY A 111 -10.07 2.94 -1.02
CA GLY A 111 -10.37 1.97 0.02
C GLY A 111 -9.54 0.69 -0.04
N THR A 112 -8.50 0.64 -0.89
CA THR A 112 -7.53 -0.47 -0.86
C THR A 112 -6.69 -0.36 0.40
N VAL A 113 -6.53 -1.47 1.11
CA VAL A 113 -5.77 -1.56 2.36
C VAL A 113 -4.64 -2.58 2.22
N THR A 114 -3.46 -2.21 2.71
CA THR A 114 -2.37 -3.14 2.99
C THR A 114 -2.06 -3.09 4.48
N GLU A 115 -2.15 -4.24 5.14
CA GLU A 115 -1.95 -4.34 6.59
C GLU A 115 -1.03 -5.52 6.92
N TYR A 116 -0.11 -5.33 7.85
CA TYR A 116 0.63 -6.41 8.49
C TYR A 116 0.42 -6.33 9.99
N ASP A 117 -0.13 -7.40 10.57
CA ASP A 117 -0.29 -7.57 12.01
C ASP A 117 0.78 -8.55 12.51
N TRP A 118 1.70 -8.06 13.34
CA TRP A 118 2.77 -8.93 13.87
C TRP A 118 2.38 -9.74 15.10
N GLU A 119 1.19 -9.56 15.64
CA GLU A 119 0.65 -10.44 16.70
C GLU A 119 0.03 -11.70 16.10
N SER A 120 -0.77 -11.56 15.05
CA SER A 120 -1.34 -12.70 14.30
C SER A 120 -0.40 -13.23 13.22
N HIS A 121 0.66 -12.50 12.85
CA HIS A 121 1.57 -12.79 11.75
C HIS A 121 0.89 -12.81 10.37
N GLU A 122 -0.14 -11.99 10.19
CA GLU A 122 -0.94 -11.96 8.98
C GLU A 122 -0.60 -10.73 8.13
N LEU A 123 -0.38 -10.96 6.82
CA LEU A 123 -0.27 -9.92 5.81
C LEU A 123 -1.54 -9.92 4.96
N THR A 124 -2.30 -8.84 5.02
CA THR A 124 -3.56 -8.67 4.30
C THR A 124 -3.42 -7.62 3.21
N VAL A 125 -3.95 -7.94 2.01
CA VAL A 125 -4.23 -6.96 0.95
C VAL A 125 -5.71 -7.05 0.62
N ASN A 126 -6.46 -6.00 0.88
CA ASN A 126 -7.91 -5.98 0.72
C ASN A 126 -8.35 -4.80 -0.14
N GLY A 127 -9.43 -4.96 -0.90
CA GLY A 127 -10.02 -3.91 -1.73
C GLY A 127 -9.38 -3.72 -3.10
N ALA A 128 -8.17 -4.22 -3.33
CA ALA A 128 -7.49 -4.07 -4.62
C ALA A 128 -8.28 -4.74 -5.74
N LYS A 129 -8.51 -4.01 -6.83
CA LYS A 129 -9.17 -4.56 -8.02
C LYS A 129 -8.32 -5.64 -8.71
N LYS A 130 -6.99 -5.55 -8.60
CA LYS A 130 -6.05 -6.46 -9.25
C LYS A 130 -4.68 -6.42 -8.58
N ILE A 131 -4.13 -7.58 -8.32
CA ILE A 131 -2.70 -7.74 -7.97
C ILE A 131 -1.98 -8.30 -9.20
N LYS A 132 -0.93 -7.62 -9.65
CA LYS A 132 -0.09 -8.06 -10.77
C LYS A 132 1.33 -8.31 -10.27
N VAL A 133 1.77 -9.54 -10.38
CA VAL A 133 3.16 -9.95 -10.13
C VAL A 133 3.80 -10.32 -11.48
N SER A 134 4.91 -9.69 -11.83
CA SER A 134 5.62 -9.94 -13.10
C SER A 134 7.08 -10.22 -12.78
N VAL A 135 7.38 -11.51 -12.65
CA VAL A 135 8.70 -12.04 -12.31
C VAL A 135 8.92 -13.33 -13.09
N PRO A 136 10.18 -13.76 -13.32
CA PRO A 136 10.45 -15.04 -13.97
C PRO A 136 9.86 -16.24 -13.22
N ASP A 137 9.99 -16.27 -11.89
CA ASP A 137 9.57 -17.39 -11.06
C ASP A 137 8.84 -16.88 -9.80
N ILE A 138 7.80 -17.60 -9.38
CA ILE A 138 7.10 -17.41 -8.10
C ILE A 138 7.10 -18.75 -7.38
N GLU A 139 7.57 -18.75 -6.14
CA GLU A 139 7.55 -19.91 -5.25
C GLU A 139 6.60 -19.66 -4.07
N PHE A 140 5.66 -20.56 -3.83
CA PHE A 140 4.83 -20.58 -2.65
C PHE A 140 5.16 -21.82 -1.80
N ILE A 141 5.68 -21.59 -0.60
CA ILE A 141 5.97 -22.65 0.36
C ILE A 141 4.83 -22.73 1.37
N GLY A 142 3.98 -23.72 1.23
CA GLY A 142 2.79 -23.89 2.07
C GLY A 142 1.55 -24.25 1.26
N ASN A 143 0.38 -24.01 1.85
CA ASN A 143 -0.89 -24.30 1.19
C ASN A 143 -1.38 -23.04 0.44
N LEU A 144 -1.85 -23.21 -0.78
CA LEU A 144 -2.50 -22.17 -1.56
C LEU A 144 -4.01 -22.47 -1.64
N SER A 145 -4.83 -21.52 -1.16
CA SER A 145 -6.29 -21.56 -1.31
C SER A 145 -6.72 -20.48 -2.29
N VAL A 146 -7.50 -20.84 -3.30
CA VAL A 146 -8.03 -19.89 -4.29
C VAL A 146 -9.54 -20.01 -4.32
N ASP A 147 -10.23 -18.89 -4.10
CA ASP A 147 -11.67 -18.77 -4.29
C ASP A 147 -11.91 -18.08 -5.65
N GLY A 148 -12.02 -18.89 -6.69
CA GLY A 148 -12.13 -18.45 -8.08
C GLY A 148 -11.44 -19.40 -9.05
N ASP A 149 -11.25 -18.95 -10.28
CA ASP A 149 -10.64 -19.74 -11.34
C ASP A 149 -9.12 -19.59 -11.36
N ILE A 150 -8.43 -20.69 -11.65
CA ILE A 150 -7.00 -20.71 -11.98
C ILE A 150 -6.83 -20.93 -13.47
N THR A 151 -6.27 -19.96 -14.18
CA THR A 151 -5.95 -20.06 -15.60
C THR A 151 -4.44 -20.10 -15.82
N THR A 152 -3.95 -21.10 -16.54
CA THR A 152 -2.55 -21.23 -16.90
C THR A 152 -2.39 -21.30 -18.41
N THR A 153 -1.33 -20.69 -18.95
CA THR A 153 -0.94 -20.82 -20.38
C THR A 153 0.02 -21.97 -20.60
N GLY A 154 0.61 -22.52 -19.53
CA GLY A 154 1.49 -23.67 -19.52
C GLY A 154 0.83 -24.88 -18.88
N GLY A 155 1.62 -25.93 -18.67
CA GLY A 155 1.17 -27.13 -17.97
C GLY A 155 1.05 -26.92 -16.46
N VAL A 156 0.26 -27.79 -15.83
CA VAL A 156 0.22 -27.96 -14.36
C VAL A 156 0.78 -29.35 -14.05
N ALA A 157 1.83 -29.41 -13.24
CA ALA A 157 2.40 -30.64 -12.73
C ALA A 157 2.14 -30.74 -11.22
N ALA A 158 1.74 -31.91 -10.78
CA ALA A 158 1.55 -32.21 -9.35
C ALA A 158 2.18 -33.56 -9.05
N ASP A 159 3.00 -33.65 -8.00
CA ASP A 159 3.55 -34.92 -7.51
C ASP A 159 2.48 -35.78 -6.83
N GLY A 160 1.43 -35.16 -6.34
CA GLY A 160 0.28 -35.80 -5.70
C GLY A 160 -0.94 -35.93 -6.60
N GLU A 161 -2.02 -36.43 -6.03
CA GLU A 161 -3.29 -36.60 -6.73
C GLU A 161 -4.00 -35.26 -6.97
N VAL A 162 -4.42 -35.00 -8.20
CA VAL A 162 -5.32 -33.90 -8.55
C VAL A 162 -6.76 -34.40 -8.49
N THR A 163 -7.55 -33.84 -7.58
CA THR A 163 -8.95 -34.22 -7.38
C THR A 163 -9.87 -33.09 -7.79
N ALA A 164 -10.72 -33.31 -8.78
CA ALA A 164 -11.81 -32.40 -9.13
C ALA A 164 -13.07 -32.76 -8.35
N LYS A 165 -13.70 -31.75 -7.72
CA LYS A 165 -14.99 -31.89 -7.02
C LYS A 165 -16.07 -31.20 -7.85
N ALA A 166 -16.78 -31.93 -8.71
CA ALA A 166 -17.96 -31.44 -9.39
C ALA A 166 -19.18 -31.66 -8.51
N LYS A 167 -19.58 -30.63 -7.76
CA LYS A 167 -20.78 -30.53 -6.90
C LYS A 167 -21.04 -31.66 -5.86
N SER A 168 -20.84 -32.92 -6.20
CA SER A 168 -21.08 -34.05 -5.26
C SER A 168 -20.21 -35.28 -5.50
N THR A 169 -19.50 -35.35 -6.60
CA THR A 169 -18.66 -36.51 -6.99
C THR A 169 -17.22 -36.11 -7.11
N ASN A 170 -16.35 -36.75 -6.32
CA ASN A 170 -14.91 -36.58 -6.46
C ASN A 170 -14.43 -37.30 -7.70
N VAL A 171 -13.81 -36.59 -8.65
CA VAL A 171 -13.15 -37.18 -9.80
C VAL A 171 -11.64 -37.03 -9.62
N LYS A 172 -10.95 -38.13 -9.52
CA LYS A 172 -9.48 -38.18 -9.44
C LYS A 172 -8.90 -38.26 -10.84
N LEU A 173 -7.92 -37.43 -11.16
CA LEU A 173 -7.32 -37.40 -12.48
C LEU A 173 -6.67 -38.75 -12.82
N SER A 174 -6.03 -39.42 -11.86
CA SER A 174 -5.37 -40.71 -12.02
C SER A 174 -6.29 -41.90 -12.33
N THR A 175 -7.58 -41.81 -11.89
CA THR A 175 -8.51 -42.96 -11.96
C THR A 175 -9.80 -42.70 -12.74
N HIS A 176 -9.99 -41.48 -13.32
CA HIS A 176 -11.18 -41.23 -14.11
C HIS A 176 -11.24 -42.07 -15.38
N GLN A 177 -12.40 -42.58 -15.70
CA GLN A 177 -12.63 -43.44 -16.88
C GLN A 177 -13.76 -42.85 -17.72
N HIS A 178 -13.61 -42.95 -19.02
CA HIS A 178 -14.69 -42.66 -19.96
C HIS A 178 -15.43 -43.94 -20.31
N PRO A 179 -16.76 -44.01 -20.16
CA PRO A 179 -17.51 -45.17 -20.64
C PRO A 179 -17.41 -45.26 -22.16
N THR A 180 -16.83 -46.35 -22.66
CA THR A 180 -16.77 -46.62 -24.12
C THR A 180 -18.05 -47.36 -24.50
N ALA A 181 -18.75 -46.87 -25.50
CA ALA A 181 -20.00 -47.49 -25.99
C ALA A 181 -19.77 -48.84 -26.79
N VAL A 182 -18.51 -49.24 -26.97
CA VAL A 182 -18.14 -50.46 -27.67
C VAL A 182 -17.05 -51.20 -26.89
N MET A 183 -17.19 -52.53 -26.75
CA MET A 183 -16.19 -53.37 -26.10
C MET A 183 -14.85 -53.35 -26.87
N GLY A 184 -14.04 -52.37 -26.60
CA GLY A 184 -12.66 -52.21 -27.06
C GLY A 184 -11.80 -51.67 -25.94
N PRO A 185 -10.47 -51.82 -25.99
CA PRO A 185 -9.59 -51.15 -24.99
C PRO A 185 -9.83 -49.66 -25.02
N PRO A 186 -9.77 -48.96 -23.88
CA PRO A 186 -9.97 -47.54 -23.82
C PRO A 186 -8.98 -46.85 -24.78
N SER A 187 -9.52 -46.02 -25.68
CA SER A 187 -8.69 -45.17 -26.51
C SER A 187 -8.00 -44.12 -25.62
N SER A 188 -6.75 -43.83 -25.95
CA SER A 188 -6.05 -42.72 -25.29
C SER A 188 -6.94 -41.47 -25.30
N PRO A 189 -6.99 -40.68 -24.21
CA PRO A 189 -7.80 -39.47 -24.17
C PRO A 189 -7.38 -38.54 -25.31
N THR A 190 -8.35 -38.15 -26.12
CA THR A 190 -8.12 -37.13 -27.16
C THR A 190 -7.87 -35.81 -26.46
N PRO A 191 -6.80 -35.05 -26.79
CA PRO A 191 -6.62 -33.73 -26.26
C PRO A 191 -7.86 -32.90 -26.60
N GLY A 192 -8.51 -32.33 -25.58
CA GLY A 192 -9.66 -31.45 -25.77
C GLY A 192 -9.27 -30.25 -26.64
N THR A 193 -10.07 -29.95 -27.63
CA THR A 193 -10.02 -28.75 -28.44
C THR A 193 -10.52 -27.55 -27.65
#